data_0fe6531d7a51656323cef9f485cd76c6
#
_entry.id   0fe6531d7a51656323cef9f485cd76c6
#
_cell.length_a   1.000
_cell.length_b   1.000
_cell.length_c   1.000
_cell.angle_alpha   90.00
_cell.angle_beta   90.00
_cell.angle_gamma   90.00
#
_symmetry.space_group_name_H-M   'P 1'
#
loop_
_entity.id
_entity.type
_entity.pdbx_description
1 polymer ?
#
loop_
_entity_poly.entity_id
_entity_poly.type
_entity_poly.pdbx_seq_one_letter_code
_entity_poly.pdbx_strand_id
1 'polypeptide(L)'
;ETAYFRFSQTHDKQKLYNTLSLSLLFSSIFFTIVLLLSQNAIASAADLNNHPDYVLWMIAIIAVDNLNTLPFAKLRQENRPKRYAFARVAGIVLNVLVVIFFMGVIPNILETNPDSVLSFIYSKDFGLGYYLLGNLCGSLFTLVVLSKEIRQIKIQFDFKLWKEVMRYSAPLIIVGLGGMINDV
;
A
#
# COMPACT_ATOMS: atom_id res chain seq x y z
N GLU A 1 8.39 10.05 4.26
CA GLU A 1 7.92 11.28 3.61
C GLU A 1 8.60 12.52 4.18
N THR A 2 8.62 12.75 5.49
CA THR A 2 9.22 13.95 6.15
C THR A 2 10.65 14.18 5.69
N ALA A 3 11.49 13.15 5.67
CA ALA A 3 12.86 13.26 5.17
C ALA A 3 12.90 13.64 3.69
N TYR A 4 12.03 13.06 2.85
CA TYR A 4 11.96 13.41 1.43
C TYR A 4 11.69 14.91 1.24
N PHE A 5 10.72 15.48 1.98
CA PHE A 5 10.44 16.92 1.88
C PHE A 5 11.60 17.80 2.34
N ARG A 6 12.25 17.44 3.46
CA ARG A 6 13.39 18.19 3.97
C ARG A 6 14.55 18.19 2.99
N PHE A 7 14.96 17.01 2.52
CA PHE A 7 16.13 16.89 1.63
C PHE A 7 15.86 17.39 0.21
N SER A 8 14.59 17.43 -0.23
CA SER A 8 14.23 18.00 -1.53
C SER A 8 14.45 19.52 -1.63
N GLN A 9 14.68 20.21 -0.51
CA GLN A 9 14.99 21.64 -0.48
C GLN A 9 16.49 21.92 -0.68
N THR A 10 17.35 20.96 -0.36
CA THR A 10 18.82 21.15 -0.31
C THR A 10 19.57 20.31 -1.34
N HIS A 11 18.94 19.28 -1.89
CA HIS A 11 19.55 18.35 -2.84
C HIS A 11 18.78 18.29 -4.17
N ASP A 12 19.41 17.71 -5.19
CA ASP A 12 18.75 17.45 -6.46
C ASP A 12 17.54 16.54 -6.27
N LYS A 13 16.37 17.06 -6.64
CA LYS A 13 15.07 16.41 -6.43
C LYS A 13 14.95 15.07 -7.13
N GLN A 14 15.49 14.97 -8.37
CA GLN A 14 15.40 13.74 -9.14
C GLN A 14 16.33 12.66 -8.58
N LYS A 15 17.55 13.06 -8.18
CA LYS A 15 18.51 12.15 -7.56
C LYS A 15 18.00 11.61 -6.23
N LEU A 16 17.41 12.48 -5.40
CA LEU A 16 16.77 12.11 -4.16
C LEU A 16 15.62 11.15 -4.39
N TYR A 17 14.73 11.46 -5.33
CA TYR A 17 13.58 10.62 -5.67
C TYR A 17 14.01 9.23 -6.14
N ASN A 18 15.02 9.14 -7.03
CA ASN A 18 15.57 7.87 -7.50
C ASN A 18 16.14 7.04 -6.35
N THR A 19 17.01 7.65 -5.53
CA THR A 19 17.69 6.98 -4.41
C THR A 19 16.70 6.42 -3.39
N LEU A 20 15.71 7.22 -3.00
CA LEU A 20 14.72 6.80 -2.01
C LEU A 20 13.71 5.81 -2.56
N SER A 21 13.32 5.94 -3.85
CA SER A 21 12.42 4.97 -4.49
C SER A 21 13.06 3.61 -4.60
N LEU A 22 14.33 3.52 -4.97
CA LEU A 22 15.08 2.26 -4.99
C LEU A 22 15.23 1.67 -3.58
N SER A 23 15.58 2.50 -2.58
CA SER A 23 15.66 2.07 -1.19
C SER A 23 14.33 1.51 -0.69
N LEU A 24 13.23 2.20 -0.98
CA LEU A 24 11.87 1.77 -0.61
C LEU A 24 11.50 0.44 -1.28
N LEU A 25 11.82 0.30 -2.57
CA LEU A 25 11.56 -0.93 -3.32
C LEU A 25 12.31 -2.12 -2.73
N PHE A 26 13.61 -1.96 -2.45
CA PHE A 26 14.41 -3.03 -1.83
C PHE A 26 13.93 -3.38 -0.43
N SER A 27 13.64 -2.38 0.40
CA SER A 27 13.10 -2.63 1.74
C SER A 27 11.72 -3.26 1.69
N SER A 28 10.85 -2.82 0.77
CA SER A 28 9.53 -3.42 0.58
C SER A 28 9.62 -4.90 0.20
N ILE A 29 10.48 -5.26 -0.75
CA ILE A 29 10.71 -6.65 -1.15
C ILE A 29 11.23 -7.46 0.04
N PHE A 30 12.24 -6.93 0.76
CA PHE A 30 12.82 -7.61 1.91
C PHE A 30 11.76 -7.90 3.00
N PHE A 31 11.00 -6.88 3.41
CA PHE A 31 9.97 -7.06 4.43
C PHE A 31 8.81 -7.92 3.94
N THR A 32 8.42 -7.84 2.67
CA THR A 32 7.42 -8.74 2.10
C THR A 32 7.85 -10.19 2.20
N ILE A 33 9.12 -10.52 1.88
CA ILE A 33 9.66 -11.88 2.02
C ILE A 33 9.65 -12.31 3.49
N VAL A 34 10.08 -11.45 4.41
CA VAL A 34 10.06 -11.77 5.86
C VAL A 34 8.64 -12.04 6.35
N LEU A 35 7.67 -11.22 5.95
CA LEU A 35 6.26 -11.41 6.32
C LEU A 35 5.68 -12.70 5.72
N LEU A 36 6.02 -13.03 4.46
CA LEU A 36 5.59 -14.29 3.83
C LEU A 36 6.16 -15.51 4.55
N LEU A 37 7.44 -15.46 4.95
CA LEU A 37 8.05 -16.55 5.73
C LEU A 37 7.43 -16.68 7.14
N SER A 38 6.93 -15.59 7.69
CA SER A 38 6.32 -15.53 9.03
C SER A 38 4.79 -15.67 8.99
N GLN A 39 4.17 -15.91 7.83
CA GLN A 39 2.71 -15.88 7.65
C GLN A 39 1.95 -16.77 8.64
N ASN A 40 2.44 -17.99 8.90
CA ASN A 40 1.77 -18.93 9.80
C ASN A 40 1.85 -18.46 11.27
N ALA A 41 2.98 -17.88 11.68
CA ALA A 41 3.14 -17.31 13.00
C ALA A 41 2.23 -16.09 13.20
N ILE A 42 2.10 -15.24 12.16
CA ILE A 42 1.20 -14.08 12.16
C ILE A 42 -0.25 -14.55 12.23
N ALA A 43 -0.65 -15.53 11.41
CA ALA A 43 -2.00 -16.08 11.41
C ALA A 43 -2.37 -16.66 12.79
N SER A 44 -1.46 -17.38 13.42
CA SER A 44 -1.65 -17.93 14.76
C SER A 44 -1.75 -16.83 15.83
N ALA A 45 -0.89 -15.81 15.78
CA ALA A 45 -0.90 -14.70 16.74
C ALA A 45 -2.14 -13.79 16.61
N ALA A 46 -2.71 -13.71 15.39
CA ALA A 46 -3.92 -12.95 15.10
C ALA A 46 -5.23 -13.77 15.22
N ASP A 47 -5.14 -15.02 15.65
CA ASP A 47 -6.26 -15.96 15.70
C ASP A 47 -6.98 -16.18 14.34
N LEU A 48 -6.21 -16.11 13.27
CA LEU A 48 -6.67 -16.28 11.88
C LEU A 48 -6.35 -17.68 11.31
N ASN A 49 -6.24 -18.70 12.18
CA ASN A 49 -5.91 -20.07 11.77
C ASN A 49 -6.91 -20.67 10.78
N ASN A 50 -8.18 -20.23 10.82
CA ASN A 50 -9.23 -20.67 9.90
C ASN A 50 -9.14 -20.00 8.52
N HIS A 51 -8.47 -18.86 8.41
CA HIS A 51 -8.34 -18.06 7.19
C HIS A 51 -6.90 -17.52 7.03
N PRO A 52 -5.89 -18.38 6.89
CA PRO A 52 -4.50 -17.96 6.74
C PRO A 52 -4.25 -17.16 5.45
N ASP A 53 -5.11 -17.30 4.45
CA ASP A 53 -5.14 -16.54 3.22
C ASP A 53 -5.35 -15.04 3.44
N TYR A 54 -6.06 -14.63 4.51
CA TYR A 54 -6.22 -13.20 4.83
C TYR A 54 -4.87 -12.52 5.12
N VAL A 55 -3.94 -13.25 5.75
CA VAL A 55 -2.59 -12.73 6.01
C VAL A 55 -1.84 -12.46 4.71
N LEU A 56 -1.99 -13.33 3.70
CA LEU A 56 -1.39 -13.13 2.38
C LEU A 56 -1.95 -11.88 1.69
N TRP A 57 -3.28 -11.67 1.76
CA TRP A 57 -3.91 -10.46 1.23
C TRP A 57 -3.41 -9.20 1.93
N MET A 58 -3.29 -9.22 3.26
CA MET A 58 -2.74 -8.10 4.04
C MET A 58 -1.29 -7.79 3.64
N ILE A 59 -0.45 -8.81 3.48
CA ILE A 59 0.94 -8.64 3.03
C ILE A 59 0.99 -8.00 1.64
N ALA A 60 0.14 -8.47 0.72
CA ALA A 60 0.06 -7.90 -0.64
C ALA A 60 -0.37 -6.42 -0.61
N ILE A 61 -1.37 -6.08 0.20
CA ILE A 61 -1.84 -4.69 0.37
C ILE A 61 -0.70 -3.81 0.89
N ILE A 62 -0.02 -4.23 1.96
CA ILE A 62 1.10 -3.49 2.56
C ILE A 62 2.22 -3.26 1.53
N ALA A 63 2.55 -4.29 0.73
CA ALA A 63 3.58 -4.19 -0.29
C ALA A 63 3.22 -3.15 -1.36
N VAL A 64 1.99 -3.17 -1.86
CA VAL A 64 1.50 -2.23 -2.89
C VAL A 64 1.39 -0.81 -2.33
N ASP A 65 0.83 -0.63 -1.13
CA ASP A 65 0.69 0.68 -0.49
C ASP A 65 2.04 1.34 -0.21
N ASN A 66 3.03 0.53 0.18
CA ASN A 66 4.38 1.02 0.38
C ASN A 66 4.96 1.60 -0.92
N LEU A 67 4.75 0.96 -2.07
CA LEU A 67 5.20 1.46 -3.37
C LEU A 67 4.51 2.78 -3.79
N ASN A 68 3.28 3.02 -3.33
CA ASN A 68 2.54 4.25 -3.61
C ASN A 68 3.08 5.46 -2.82
N THR A 69 3.83 5.25 -1.74
CA THR A 69 4.23 6.30 -0.77
C THR A 69 5.07 7.42 -1.41
N LEU A 70 6.13 7.08 -2.12
CA LEU A 70 7.02 8.08 -2.72
C LEU A 70 6.43 8.78 -3.95
N PRO A 71 5.70 8.12 -4.87
CA PRO A 71 4.95 8.79 -5.91
C PRO A 71 3.97 9.84 -5.37
N PHE A 72 3.26 9.55 -4.28
CA PHE A 72 2.41 10.53 -3.61
C PHE A 72 3.21 11.68 -3.00
N ALA A 73 4.33 11.40 -2.34
CA ALA A 73 5.20 12.44 -1.78
C ALA A 73 5.74 13.35 -2.89
N LYS A 74 6.10 12.80 -4.05
CA LYS A 74 6.54 13.56 -5.22
C LYS A 74 5.45 14.50 -5.73
N LEU A 75 4.21 14.03 -5.89
CA LEU A 75 3.09 14.86 -6.33
C LEU A 75 2.86 16.06 -5.40
N ARG A 76 2.99 15.85 -4.08
CA ARG A 76 2.90 16.97 -3.11
C ARG A 76 4.08 17.93 -3.22
N GLN A 77 5.29 17.41 -3.38
CA GLN A 77 6.50 18.22 -3.55
C GLN A 77 6.47 19.05 -4.83
N GLU A 78 5.86 18.55 -5.90
CA GLU A 78 5.66 19.24 -7.19
C GLU A 78 4.46 20.20 -7.19
N ASN A 79 3.77 20.41 -6.06
CA ASN A 79 2.53 21.21 -5.96
C ASN A 79 1.45 20.79 -6.97
N ARG A 80 1.19 19.50 -7.10
CA ARG A 80 0.17 18.92 -8.00
C ARG A 80 -1.03 18.35 -7.22
N PRO A 81 -1.77 19.19 -6.44
CA PRO A 81 -2.80 18.72 -5.52
C PRO A 81 -3.97 18.05 -6.22
N LYS A 82 -4.35 18.51 -7.41
CA LYS A 82 -5.46 17.89 -8.19
C LYS A 82 -5.17 16.45 -8.54
N ARG A 83 -3.94 16.15 -8.99
CA ARG A 83 -3.54 14.79 -9.36
C ARG A 83 -3.38 13.90 -8.13
N TYR A 84 -2.84 14.44 -7.05
CA TYR A 84 -2.76 13.76 -5.75
C TYR A 84 -4.17 13.37 -5.26
N ALA A 85 -5.09 14.35 -5.20
CA ALA A 85 -6.46 14.11 -4.75
C ALA A 85 -7.20 13.11 -5.65
N PHE A 86 -7.06 13.24 -6.98
CA PHE A 86 -7.65 12.29 -7.92
C PHE A 86 -7.17 10.85 -7.67
N ALA A 87 -5.86 10.62 -7.59
CA ALA A 87 -5.31 9.29 -7.35
C ALA A 87 -5.80 8.70 -6.02
N ARG A 88 -5.84 9.51 -4.96
CA ARG A 88 -6.29 9.10 -3.63
C ARG A 88 -7.77 8.74 -3.61
N VAL A 89 -8.61 9.65 -4.10
CA VAL A 89 -10.07 9.49 -4.09
C VAL A 89 -10.50 8.35 -5.01
N ALA A 90 -9.92 8.26 -6.21
CA ALA A 90 -10.27 7.21 -7.16
C ALA A 90 -9.93 5.80 -6.62
N GLY A 91 -8.81 5.64 -5.91
CA GLY A 91 -8.47 4.38 -5.23
C GLY A 91 -9.49 4.02 -4.15
N ILE A 92 -9.88 5.00 -3.31
CA ILE A 92 -10.90 4.79 -2.27
C ILE A 92 -12.26 4.46 -2.88
N VAL A 93 -12.68 5.18 -3.92
CA VAL A 93 -13.96 4.91 -4.60
C VAL A 93 -13.97 3.50 -5.18
N LEU A 94 -12.90 3.08 -5.84
CA LEU A 94 -12.82 1.72 -6.39
C LEU A 94 -12.89 0.67 -5.27
N ASN A 95 -12.15 0.86 -4.17
CA ASN A 95 -12.24 -0.03 -3.00
C ASN A 95 -13.69 -0.17 -2.53
N VAL A 96 -14.37 0.95 -2.28
CA VAL A 96 -15.76 0.98 -1.80
C VAL A 96 -16.71 0.31 -2.82
N LEU A 97 -16.54 0.57 -4.12
CA LEU A 97 -17.37 -0.07 -5.16
C LEU A 97 -17.18 -1.58 -5.18
N VAL A 98 -15.95 -2.08 -5.07
CA VAL A 98 -15.67 -3.53 -5.00
C VAL A 98 -16.31 -4.15 -3.76
N VAL A 99 -16.16 -3.51 -2.60
CA VAL A 99 -16.76 -4.01 -1.34
C VAL A 99 -18.30 -4.05 -1.44
N ILE A 100 -18.93 -2.97 -1.92
CA ILE A 100 -20.40 -2.92 -2.10
C ILE A 100 -20.84 -3.99 -3.09
N PHE A 101 -20.12 -4.18 -4.18
CA PHE A 101 -20.45 -5.17 -5.19
C PHE A 101 -20.44 -6.59 -4.62
N PHE A 102 -19.35 -6.99 -3.95
CA PHE A 102 -19.22 -8.35 -3.42
C PHE A 102 -20.02 -8.59 -2.15
N MET A 103 -20.15 -7.62 -1.24
CA MET A 103 -20.83 -7.82 0.04
C MET A 103 -22.29 -7.34 0.03
N GLY A 104 -22.69 -6.50 -0.93
CA GLY A 104 -24.05 -5.99 -1.03
C GLY A 104 -24.79 -6.54 -2.23
N VAL A 105 -24.28 -6.32 -3.45
CA VAL A 105 -25.01 -6.61 -4.68
C VAL A 105 -25.10 -8.11 -4.98
N ILE A 106 -23.97 -8.83 -4.94
CA ILE A 106 -23.93 -10.26 -5.29
C ILE A 106 -24.80 -11.11 -4.37
N PRO A 107 -24.76 -10.98 -3.04
CA PRO A 107 -25.63 -11.78 -2.17
C PRO A 107 -27.12 -11.60 -2.50
N ASN A 108 -27.59 -10.36 -2.71
CA ASN A 108 -28.99 -10.09 -3.06
C ASN A 108 -29.40 -10.72 -4.42
N ILE A 109 -28.48 -10.75 -5.40
CA ILE A 109 -28.75 -11.40 -6.69
C ILE A 109 -28.81 -12.91 -6.53
N LEU A 110 -27.95 -13.50 -5.72
CA LEU A 110 -27.91 -14.95 -5.49
C LEU A 110 -29.11 -15.45 -4.68
N GLU A 111 -29.67 -14.62 -3.80
CA GLU A 111 -30.94 -14.94 -3.11
C GLU A 111 -32.11 -15.05 -4.10
N THR A 112 -32.09 -14.22 -5.15
CA THR A 112 -33.17 -14.22 -6.16
C THR A 112 -32.90 -15.24 -7.28
N ASN A 113 -31.65 -15.44 -7.69
CA ASN A 113 -31.22 -16.33 -8.77
C ASN A 113 -29.99 -17.15 -8.35
N PRO A 114 -30.15 -18.29 -7.66
CA PRO A 114 -29.05 -19.11 -7.16
C PRO A 114 -28.12 -19.66 -8.25
N ASP A 115 -28.65 -19.92 -9.45
CA ASP A 115 -27.92 -20.49 -10.60
C ASP A 115 -27.21 -19.44 -11.46
N SER A 116 -27.09 -18.21 -10.99
CA SER A 116 -26.40 -17.16 -11.75
C SER A 116 -24.90 -17.44 -11.84
N VAL A 117 -24.25 -16.97 -12.92
CA VAL A 117 -22.78 -17.07 -13.13
C VAL A 117 -22.00 -16.47 -11.95
N LEU A 118 -22.60 -15.59 -11.18
CA LEU A 118 -21.99 -14.96 -10.01
C LEU A 118 -21.72 -15.96 -8.87
N SER A 119 -22.42 -17.12 -8.84
CA SER A 119 -22.17 -18.18 -7.86
C SER A 119 -20.75 -18.76 -7.95
N PHE A 120 -20.11 -18.71 -9.13
CA PHE A 120 -18.72 -19.17 -9.31
C PHE A 120 -17.68 -18.21 -8.72
N ILE A 121 -18.03 -16.93 -8.56
CA ILE A 121 -17.11 -15.88 -8.13
C ILE A 121 -17.32 -15.55 -6.64
N TYR A 122 -18.47 -15.94 -6.09
CA TYR A 122 -18.86 -15.60 -4.74
C TYR A 122 -18.88 -16.83 -3.81
N SER A 123 -18.19 -16.73 -2.68
CA SER A 123 -18.26 -17.69 -1.58
C SER A 123 -18.65 -16.97 -0.29
N LYS A 124 -19.66 -17.49 0.41
CA LYS A 124 -20.06 -16.95 1.72
C LYS A 124 -18.95 -17.08 2.76
N ASP A 125 -18.13 -18.12 2.65
CA ASP A 125 -17.03 -18.40 3.60
C ASP A 125 -15.86 -17.41 3.45
N PHE A 126 -15.74 -16.73 2.29
CA PHE A 126 -14.69 -15.74 2.08
C PHE A 126 -14.91 -14.44 2.89
N GLY A 127 -16.14 -14.13 3.27
CA GLY A 127 -16.50 -13.07 4.24
C GLY A 127 -15.68 -11.79 4.16
N LEU A 128 -14.87 -11.55 5.21
CA LEU A 128 -13.97 -10.38 5.29
C LEU A 128 -12.92 -10.31 4.17
N GLY A 129 -12.65 -11.40 3.47
CA GLY A 129 -11.72 -11.42 2.33
C GLY A 129 -12.15 -10.48 1.21
N TYR A 130 -13.45 -10.24 1.00
CA TYR A 130 -13.93 -9.27 0.01
C TYR A 130 -13.56 -7.83 0.36
N TYR A 131 -13.48 -7.51 1.65
CA TYR A 131 -12.97 -6.21 2.09
C TYR A 131 -11.47 -6.06 1.77
N LEU A 132 -10.68 -7.10 2.03
CA LEU A 132 -9.26 -7.12 1.69
C LEU A 132 -9.05 -7.05 0.17
N LEU A 133 -9.87 -7.77 -0.60
CA LEU A 133 -9.85 -7.71 -2.07
C LEU A 133 -10.14 -6.28 -2.57
N GLY A 134 -11.17 -5.63 -2.04
CA GLY A 134 -11.50 -4.24 -2.37
C GLY A 134 -10.33 -3.30 -2.09
N ASN A 135 -9.69 -3.45 -0.94
CA ASN A 135 -8.53 -2.65 -0.54
C ASN A 135 -7.35 -2.87 -1.50
N LEU A 136 -7.04 -4.13 -1.82
CA LEU A 136 -5.98 -4.44 -2.78
C LEU A 136 -6.27 -3.88 -4.18
N CYS A 137 -7.51 -4.00 -4.67
CA CYS A 137 -7.92 -3.41 -5.94
C CYS A 137 -7.76 -1.89 -5.95
N GLY A 138 -8.16 -1.20 -4.88
CA GLY A 138 -7.98 0.23 -4.71
C GLY A 138 -6.51 0.66 -4.72
N SER A 139 -5.66 -0.08 -4.01
CA SER A 139 -4.21 0.18 -3.94
C SER A 139 -3.52 -0.08 -5.27
N LEU A 140 -3.85 -1.17 -5.97
CA LEU A 140 -3.33 -1.46 -7.32
C LEU A 140 -3.78 -0.42 -8.34
N PHE A 141 -5.04 -0.01 -8.30
CA PHE A 141 -5.54 1.06 -9.16
C PHE A 141 -4.79 2.36 -8.93
N THR A 142 -4.56 2.72 -7.67
CA THR A 142 -3.74 3.88 -7.30
C THR A 142 -2.34 3.79 -7.90
N LEU A 143 -1.70 2.63 -7.85
CA LEU A 143 -0.39 2.37 -8.45
C LEU A 143 -0.42 2.59 -9.99
N VAL A 144 -1.48 2.15 -10.66
CA VAL A 144 -1.68 2.37 -12.10
C VAL A 144 -1.84 3.86 -12.41
N VAL A 145 -2.62 4.60 -11.63
CA VAL A 145 -2.80 6.06 -11.78
C VAL A 145 -1.47 6.79 -11.57
N LEU A 146 -0.63 6.33 -10.62
CA LEU A 146 0.70 6.88 -10.31
C LEU A 146 1.81 6.36 -11.24
N SER A 147 1.48 5.57 -12.26
CA SER A 147 2.46 4.96 -13.17
C SER A 147 3.37 5.97 -13.87
N LYS A 148 2.89 7.20 -14.13
CA LYS A 148 3.71 8.29 -14.71
C LYS A 148 4.84 8.72 -13.78
N GLU A 149 4.59 8.77 -12.49
CA GLU A 149 5.57 9.13 -11.46
C GLU A 149 6.56 7.97 -11.25
N ILE A 150 6.06 6.74 -11.27
CA ILE A 150 6.89 5.53 -11.14
C ILE A 150 7.84 5.38 -12.33
N ARG A 151 7.38 5.62 -13.56
CA ARG A 151 8.23 5.56 -14.76
C ARG A 151 9.34 6.60 -14.81
N GLN A 152 9.28 7.62 -13.97
CA GLN A 152 10.35 8.63 -13.85
C GLN A 152 11.49 8.18 -12.93
N ILE A 153 11.35 7.05 -12.25
CA ILE A 153 12.41 6.47 -11.42
C ILE A 153 13.51 5.95 -12.35
N LYS A 154 14.71 6.49 -12.18
CA LYS A 154 15.91 6.00 -12.85
C LYS A 154 16.68 5.09 -11.89
N ILE A 155 17.34 4.07 -12.42
CA ILE A 155 18.21 3.18 -11.64
C ILE A 155 19.52 3.90 -11.34
N GLN A 156 19.44 4.90 -10.47
CA GLN A 156 20.55 5.70 -9.98
C GLN A 156 20.46 5.79 -8.46
N PHE A 157 21.37 5.11 -7.78
CA PHE A 157 21.42 5.08 -6.32
C PHE A 157 22.64 5.84 -5.82
N ASP A 158 22.43 6.82 -4.94
CA ASP A 158 23.50 7.53 -4.26
C ASP A 158 23.58 7.08 -2.79
N PHE A 159 24.59 6.29 -2.49
CA PHE A 159 24.78 5.74 -1.15
C PHE A 159 25.09 6.82 -0.10
N LYS A 160 25.79 7.90 -0.49
CA LYS A 160 26.12 9.01 0.42
C LYS A 160 24.84 9.75 0.82
N LEU A 161 24.02 10.11 -0.16
CA LEU A 161 22.72 10.76 0.05
C LEU A 161 21.78 9.85 0.85
N TRP A 162 21.72 8.56 0.50
CA TRP A 162 20.91 7.58 1.23
C TRP A 162 21.30 7.51 2.71
N LYS A 163 22.59 7.41 3.03
CA LYS A 163 23.10 7.36 4.41
C LYS A 163 22.74 8.61 5.20
N GLU A 164 22.81 9.77 4.58
CA GLU A 164 22.45 11.05 5.20
C GLU A 164 20.95 11.10 5.52
N VAL A 165 20.11 10.70 4.58
CA VAL A 165 18.66 10.62 4.77
C VAL A 165 18.29 9.59 5.84
N MET A 166 18.91 8.40 5.84
CA MET A 166 18.65 7.37 6.86
C MET A 166 19.06 7.82 8.26
N ARG A 167 20.20 8.50 8.40
CA ARG A 167 20.63 9.05 9.68
C ARG A 167 19.66 10.07 10.25
N TYR A 168 19.02 10.85 9.38
CA TYR A 168 17.97 11.78 9.79
C TYR A 168 16.65 11.07 10.10
N SER A 169 16.30 10.05 9.32
CA SER A 169 15.00 9.36 9.45
C SER A 169 14.96 8.43 10.66
N ALA A 170 16.07 7.83 11.06
CA ALA A 170 16.10 6.85 12.16
C ALA A 170 15.54 7.39 13.49
N PRO A 171 15.93 8.59 13.97
CA PRO A 171 15.33 9.18 15.17
C PRO A 171 13.83 9.46 15.01
N LEU A 172 13.38 9.86 13.81
CA LEU A 172 11.97 10.15 13.57
C LEU A 172 11.08 8.91 13.66
N ILE A 173 11.61 7.72 13.33
CA ILE A 173 10.89 6.45 13.48
C ILE A 173 10.64 6.18 14.96
N ILE A 174 11.63 6.39 15.82
CA ILE A 174 11.52 6.20 17.28
C ILE A 174 10.46 7.15 17.86
N VAL A 175 10.48 8.41 17.46
CA VAL A 175 9.50 9.41 17.89
C VAL A 175 8.08 9.03 17.41
N GLY A 176 7.96 8.57 16.14
CA GLY A 176 6.67 8.13 15.59
C GLY A 176 6.10 6.91 16.31
N LEU A 177 6.93 5.92 16.62
CA LEU A 177 6.52 4.75 17.41
C LEU A 177 6.14 5.14 18.83
N GLY A 178 6.89 6.04 19.47
CA GLY A 178 6.58 6.55 20.81
C GLY A 178 5.22 7.27 20.85
N GLY A 179 4.88 8.03 19.82
CA GLY A 179 3.56 8.64 19.66
C GLY A 179 2.44 7.60 19.59
N MET A 180 2.58 6.57 18.75
CA MET A 180 1.57 5.51 18.60
C MET A 180 1.35 4.72 19.91
N ILE A 181 2.40 4.49 20.70
CA ILE A 181 2.29 3.78 21.98
C ILE A 181 1.57 4.64 23.04
N ASN A 182 1.73 5.96 22.96
CA ASN A 182 1.10 6.87 23.93
C ASN A 182 -0.39 7.12 23.66
N ASP A 183 -0.85 6.86 22.43
CA ASP A 183 -2.26 7.04 22.01
C ASP A 183 -3.11 5.78 22.24
N VAL A 184 -2.54 4.69 22.79
CA VAL A 184 -3.20 3.44 23.20
C VAL A 184 -3.35 3.38 24.71
#